data_916f06b14567b8fe9be0e9334a3b647b
#
_entry.id   916f06b14567b8fe9be0e9334a3b647b
#
_cell.length_a   1.000
_cell.length_b   1.000
_cell.length_c   1.000
_cell.angle_alpha   90.00
_cell.angle_beta   90.00
_cell.angle_gamma   90.00
#
_symmetry.space_group_name_H-M   'P 1'
#
loop_
_entity.id
_entity.type
_entity.pdbx_description
1 polymer ?
#
loop_
_entity_poly.entity_id
_entity_poly.type
_entity_poly.pdbx_seq_one_letter_code
_entity_poly.pdbx_strand_id
1 'polypeptide(L)'
;MEFIPAGEIIGQEHQVRTVSIKRSPQLPDGEYSFIENYCADSECDCRKTMIQVVHNEKLVSVINYGWESATFYESWMGGGAMDNSMTKMHGATIDITSPDLVSRDGMLALFNALLNDIWIEKFKCHYNAVKAAISKRTK
;
A
#
# COMPACT_ATOMS: atom_id res chain seq x y z
N MET A 1 -0.44 4.99 -14.19
CA MET A 1 0.47 4.19 -13.32
C MET A 1 -0.25 2.90 -12.94
N GLU A 2 0.35 1.79 -13.26
CA GLU A 2 -0.23 0.48 -12.99
C GLU A 2 0.44 -0.16 -11.77
N PHE A 3 -0.35 -0.74 -10.87
CA PHE A 3 0.14 -1.47 -9.71
C PHE A 3 -0.15 -2.95 -9.89
N ILE A 4 0.84 -3.78 -9.59
CA ILE A 4 0.76 -5.23 -9.73
C ILE A 4 1.03 -5.89 -8.38
N PRO A 5 0.40 -7.05 -8.09
CA PRO A 5 0.68 -7.77 -6.87
C PRO A 5 2.15 -8.18 -6.79
N ALA A 6 2.79 -7.88 -5.67
CA ALA A 6 4.19 -8.23 -5.46
C ALA A 6 4.41 -9.74 -5.61
N GLY A 7 3.45 -10.54 -5.15
CA GLY A 7 3.55 -11.99 -5.21
C GLY A 7 3.66 -12.55 -6.62
N GLU A 8 3.17 -11.84 -7.63
CA GLU A 8 3.30 -12.27 -9.02
C GLU A 8 4.72 -12.07 -9.57
N ILE A 9 5.49 -11.19 -8.94
CA ILE A 9 6.83 -10.82 -9.40
C ILE A 9 7.92 -11.48 -8.57
N ILE A 10 7.80 -11.45 -7.24
CA ILE A 10 8.87 -11.85 -6.32
C ILE A 10 8.50 -13.03 -5.42
N GLY A 11 7.34 -13.67 -5.65
CA GLY A 11 6.90 -14.83 -4.89
C GLY A 11 5.83 -14.48 -3.87
N GLN A 12 4.89 -15.40 -3.65
CA GLN A 12 3.69 -15.13 -2.87
C GLN A 12 3.86 -15.25 -1.35
N GLU A 13 4.88 -15.93 -0.90
CA GLU A 13 4.98 -16.32 0.52
C GLU A 13 5.22 -15.15 1.47
N HIS A 14 5.69 -14.01 0.97
CA HIS A 14 6.13 -12.91 1.82
C HIS A 14 5.34 -11.62 1.69
N GLN A 15 4.35 -11.56 0.79
CA GLN A 15 3.67 -10.31 0.43
C GLN A 15 2.23 -10.22 0.92
N VAL A 16 1.80 -11.18 1.68
CA VAL A 16 0.47 -11.17 2.29
C VAL A 16 0.61 -11.26 3.79
N ARG A 17 0.01 -10.31 4.48
CA ARG A 17 -0.06 -10.33 5.94
C ARG A 17 -1.52 -10.51 6.34
N THR A 18 -1.81 -11.50 7.19
CA THR A 18 -3.16 -11.76 7.67
C THR A 18 -3.24 -11.49 9.17
N VAL A 19 -4.25 -10.76 9.58
CA VAL A 19 -4.50 -10.46 11.00
C VAL A 19 -5.92 -10.81 11.36
N SER A 20 -6.15 -11.25 12.60
CA SER A 20 -7.48 -11.53 13.13
C SER A 20 -7.95 -10.36 13.99
N ILE A 21 -9.15 -9.88 13.70
CA ILE A 21 -9.77 -8.77 14.43
C ILE A 21 -10.97 -9.29 15.20
N LYS A 22 -11.03 -8.93 16.48
CA LYS A 22 -12.18 -9.25 17.34
C LYS A 22 -12.55 -8.04 18.18
N ARG A 23 -13.83 -7.80 18.29
CA ARG A 23 -14.38 -6.74 19.14
C ARG A 23 -13.91 -5.34 18.80
N SER A 24 -13.64 -5.09 17.51
CA SER A 24 -13.36 -3.74 17.05
C SER A 24 -14.66 -2.92 17.05
N PRO A 25 -14.66 -1.69 17.52
CA PRO A 25 -15.86 -0.85 17.43
C PRO A 25 -16.19 -0.42 16.00
N GLN A 26 -15.25 -0.55 15.07
CA GLN A 26 -15.40 -0.01 13.72
C GLN A 26 -15.33 -1.06 12.62
N LEU A 27 -14.78 -2.26 12.89
CA LEU A 27 -14.56 -3.26 11.87
C LEU A 27 -15.22 -4.58 12.27
N PRO A 28 -15.86 -5.30 11.33
CA PRO A 28 -16.38 -6.64 11.59
C PRO A 28 -15.30 -7.59 12.05
N ASP A 29 -15.69 -8.56 12.88
CA ASP A 29 -14.80 -9.62 13.32
C ASP A 29 -14.36 -10.49 12.15
N GLY A 30 -13.17 -11.05 12.22
CA GLY A 30 -12.66 -12.02 11.28
C GLY A 30 -11.23 -11.73 10.87
N GLU A 31 -10.80 -12.40 9.80
CA GLU A 31 -9.46 -12.26 9.28
C GLU A 31 -9.42 -11.23 8.15
N TYR A 32 -8.39 -10.40 8.18
CA TYR A 32 -8.11 -9.41 7.14
C TYR A 32 -6.75 -9.71 6.56
N SER A 33 -6.68 -9.88 5.24
CA SER A 33 -5.44 -10.12 4.51
C SER A 33 -5.03 -8.87 3.76
N PHE A 34 -3.79 -8.45 3.96
CA PHE A 34 -3.21 -7.25 3.34
C PHE A 34 -2.28 -7.69 2.23
N ILE A 35 -2.65 -7.39 0.99
CA ILE A 35 -1.93 -7.81 -0.20
C ILE A 35 -1.19 -6.61 -0.80
N GLU A 36 0.14 -6.68 -0.84
CA GLU A 36 0.98 -5.59 -1.35
C GLU A 36 1.00 -5.57 -2.87
N ASN A 37 0.83 -4.38 -3.44
CA ASN A 37 0.98 -4.14 -4.86
C ASN A 37 1.97 -2.99 -5.06
N TYR A 38 2.76 -3.06 -6.14
CA TYR A 38 3.78 -2.08 -6.43
C TYR A 38 3.67 -1.59 -7.87
N CYS A 39 4.14 -0.37 -8.10
CA CYS A 39 4.11 0.26 -9.42
C CYS A 39 4.90 -0.57 -10.44
N ALA A 40 4.28 -0.86 -11.58
CA ALA A 40 4.87 -1.66 -12.64
C ALA A 40 5.82 -0.88 -13.56
N ASP A 41 5.93 0.42 -13.38
CA ASP A 41 6.79 1.28 -14.19
C ASP A 41 8.22 1.27 -13.64
N SER A 42 9.16 0.72 -14.41
CA SER A 42 10.55 0.60 -13.99
C SER A 42 11.25 1.95 -13.78
N GLU A 43 10.75 3.00 -14.40
CA GLU A 43 11.33 4.33 -14.30
C GLU A 43 10.66 5.20 -13.23
N CYS A 44 9.56 4.74 -12.65
CA CYS A 44 8.85 5.46 -11.61
C CYS A 44 9.49 5.20 -10.25
N ASP A 45 9.75 6.25 -9.50
CA ASP A 45 10.32 6.16 -8.14
C ASP A 45 9.33 6.70 -7.11
N CYS A 46 8.12 6.14 -7.12
CA CYS A 46 7.04 6.63 -6.26
C CYS A 46 7.19 6.24 -4.78
N ARG A 47 7.99 5.23 -4.48
CA ARG A 47 8.26 4.77 -3.10
C ARG A 47 7.02 4.60 -2.26
N LYS A 48 6.04 3.89 -2.83
CA LYS A 48 4.79 3.61 -2.14
C LYS A 48 4.27 2.22 -2.51
N THR A 49 3.37 1.72 -1.69
CA THR A 49 2.66 0.48 -1.95
C THR A 49 1.16 0.74 -1.95
N MET A 50 0.44 -0.01 -2.77
CA MET A 50 -1.01 -0.04 -2.75
C MET A 50 -1.42 -1.38 -2.16
N ILE A 51 -2.15 -1.35 -1.05
CA ILE A 51 -2.49 -2.55 -0.30
C ILE A 51 -3.97 -2.85 -0.46
N GLN A 52 -4.27 -4.01 -1.04
CA GLN A 52 -5.63 -4.53 -1.12
C GLN A 52 -5.93 -5.29 0.15
N VAL A 53 -7.05 -4.99 0.79
CA VAL A 53 -7.47 -5.65 2.01
C VAL A 53 -8.65 -6.56 1.70
N VAL A 54 -8.49 -7.85 1.98
CA VAL A 54 -9.50 -8.87 1.71
C VAL A 54 -10.05 -9.41 3.03
N HIS A 55 -11.37 -9.47 3.13
CA HIS A 55 -12.09 -10.00 4.29
C HIS A 55 -13.26 -10.82 3.77
N ASN A 56 -13.41 -12.06 4.28
CA ASN A 56 -14.47 -12.97 3.83
C ASN A 56 -14.50 -13.12 2.30
N GLU A 57 -13.30 -13.29 1.72
CA GLU A 57 -13.12 -13.51 0.28
C GLU A 57 -13.54 -12.31 -0.59
N LYS A 58 -13.72 -11.14 0.03
CA LYS A 58 -14.11 -9.92 -0.69
C LYS A 58 -13.06 -8.83 -0.48
N LEU A 59 -12.80 -8.08 -1.53
CA LEU A 59 -12.00 -6.86 -1.41
C LEU A 59 -12.83 -5.82 -0.66
N VAL A 60 -12.40 -5.43 0.51
CA VAL A 60 -13.15 -4.49 1.36
C VAL A 60 -12.51 -3.12 1.46
N SER A 61 -11.22 -2.99 1.13
CA SER A 61 -10.53 -1.71 1.19
C SER A 61 -9.27 -1.72 0.33
N VAL A 62 -8.85 -0.54 -0.12
CA VAL A 62 -7.57 -0.34 -0.79
C VAL A 62 -6.88 0.83 -0.11
N ILE A 63 -5.66 0.61 0.37
CA ILE A 63 -4.88 1.59 1.12
C ILE A 63 -3.64 1.96 0.30
N ASN A 64 -3.38 3.26 0.16
CA ASN A 64 -2.11 3.75 -0.38
C ASN A 64 -1.20 4.11 0.79
N TYR A 65 0.03 3.65 0.75
CA TYR A 65 1.01 4.01 1.77
C TYR A 65 2.33 4.43 1.13
N GLY A 66 2.72 5.69 1.36
CA GLY A 66 4.01 6.23 0.93
C GLY A 66 4.91 6.40 2.15
N TRP A 67 6.10 5.80 2.11
CA TRP A 67 6.99 5.80 3.28
C TRP A 67 7.98 6.97 3.31
N GLU A 68 8.01 7.79 2.28
CA GLU A 68 8.85 8.99 2.27
C GLU A 68 8.11 10.19 2.86
N SER A 69 8.84 11.27 3.10
CA SER A 69 8.27 12.48 3.67
C SER A 69 7.35 13.22 2.68
N ALA A 70 6.51 14.10 3.20
CA ALA A 70 5.70 14.97 2.35
C ALA A 70 6.59 15.81 1.43
N THR A 71 7.73 16.27 1.93
CA THR A 71 8.70 17.06 1.16
C THR A 71 9.25 16.26 -0.03
N PHE A 72 9.51 14.97 0.15
CA PHE A 72 9.95 14.10 -0.94
C PHE A 72 8.91 14.09 -2.06
N TYR A 73 7.64 13.89 -1.73
CA TYR A 73 6.59 13.80 -2.75
C TYR A 73 6.32 15.12 -3.43
N GLU A 74 6.42 16.23 -2.72
CA GLU A 74 6.33 17.54 -3.35
C GLU A 74 7.41 17.73 -4.41
N SER A 75 8.65 17.39 -4.08
CA SER A 75 9.77 17.47 -5.01
C SER A 75 9.63 16.49 -6.17
N TRP A 76 9.19 15.27 -5.86
CA TRP A 76 9.00 14.20 -6.85
C TRP A 76 7.97 14.58 -7.91
N MET A 77 6.92 15.28 -7.51
CA MET A 77 5.87 15.75 -8.43
C MET A 77 6.26 17.04 -9.17
N GLY A 78 7.50 17.49 -9.07
CA GLY A 78 7.96 18.66 -9.78
C GLY A 78 7.99 19.95 -8.98
N GLY A 79 7.74 19.87 -7.70
CA GLY A 79 7.78 21.02 -6.80
C GLY A 79 6.77 22.10 -7.16
N GLY A 80 6.26 22.77 -6.19
CA GLY A 80 5.42 23.94 -6.41
C GLY A 80 3.98 23.68 -6.85
N ALA A 81 3.61 22.45 -7.11
CA ALA A 81 2.21 22.16 -7.34
C ALA A 81 1.44 22.32 -6.04
N MET A 82 0.43 23.15 -6.07
CA MET A 82 -0.29 23.52 -4.87
C MET A 82 -1.48 22.62 -4.58
N ASP A 83 -1.52 21.47 -5.22
CA ASP A 83 -2.60 20.51 -5.05
C ASP A 83 -2.36 19.68 -3.80
N ASN A 84 -3.38 19.57 -2.96
CA ASN A 84 -3.37 18.74 -1.76
C ASN A 84 -3.15 17.26 -2.06
N SER A 85 -3.36 16.82 -3.30
CA SER A 85 -3.15 15.42 -3.69
C SER A 85 -1.70 14.97 -3.48
N MET A 86 -0.75 15.88 -3.51
CA MET A 86 0.67 15.57 -3.34
C MET A 86 1.03 15.24 -1.90
N THR A 87 0.46 15.96 -0.95
CA THR A 87 0.69 15.67 0.47
C THR A 87 0.03 14.36 0.88
N LYS A 88 -0.97 13.92 0.11
CA LYS A 88 -1.68 12.66 0.37
C LYS A 88 -0.90 11.42 -0.05
N MET A 89 0.21 11.56 -0.76
CA MET A 89 1.06 10.40 -1.08
C MET A 89 1.88 9.96 0.11
N HIS A 90 2.12 10.85 1.06
CA HIS A 90 2.83 10.54 2.29
C HIS A 90 1.87 9.88 3.30
N GLY A 91 2.34 8.79 3.92
CA GLY A 91 1.56 8.08 4.93
C GLY A 91 0.44 7.24 4.31
N ALA A 92 -0.50 6.83 5.15
CA ALA A 92 -1.59 5.94 4.75
C ALA A 92 -2.85 6.74 4.41
N THR A 93 -3.44 6.43 3.26
CA THR A 93 -4.72 7.00 2.83
C THR A 93 -5.56 5.91 2.17
N ILE A 94 -6.88 6.09 2.17
CA ILE A 94 -7.78 5.19 1.44
C ILE A 94 -7.76 5.61 -0.04
N ASP A 95 -7.52 4.64 -0.92
CA ASP A 95 -7.48 4.89 -2.35
C ASP A 95 -8.88 5.22 -2.89
N ILE A 96 -8.92 6.04 -3.93
CA ILE A 96 -10.19 6.45 -4.56
C ILE A 96 -10.98 5.25 -5.10
N THR A 97 -10.29 4.16 -5.48
CA THR A 97 -10.92 2.95 -6.00
C THR A 97 -11.39 2.00 -4.92
N SER A 98 -11.14 2.33 -3.65
CA SER A 98 -11.49 1.46 -2.53
C SER A 98 -13.00 1.25 -2.44
N PRO A 99 -13.48 -0.01 -2.27
CA PRO A 99 -14.89 -0.25 -1.96
C PRO A 99 -15.26 0.39 -0.62
N ASP A 100 -16.54 0.71 -0.46
CA ASP A 100 -17.06 1.30 0.78
C ASP A 100 -17.81 0.21 1.58
N LEU A 101 -17.13 -0.88 1.87
CA LEU A 101 -17.71 -2.04 2.57
C LEU A 101 -17.38 -2.09 4.05
N VAL A 102 -16.37 -1.34 4.49
CA VAL A 102 -15.98 -1.23 5.90
C VAL A 102 -15.66 0.22 6.22
N SER A 103 -15.61 0.54 7.51
CA SER A 103 -15.27 1.90 7.95
C SER A 103 -13.89 2.30 7.43
N ARG A 104 -13.81 3.43 6.72
CA ARG A 104 -12.54 3.97 6.24
C ARG A 104 -11.64 4.37 7.40
N ASP A 105 -12.19 5.07 8.38
CA ASP A 105 -11.45 5.48 9.57
C ASP A 105 -10.99 4.28 10.37
N GLY A 106 -11.84 3.26 10.50
CA GLY A 106 -11.49 2.03 11.19
C GLY A 106 -10.37 1.28 10.50
N MET A 107 -10.40 1.22 9.18
CA MET A 107 -9.37 0.53 8.41
C MET A 107 -8.03 1.27 8.50
N LEU A 108 -8.04 2.60 8.39
CA LEU A 108 -6.81 3.39 8.54
C LEU A 108 -6.24 3.27 9.95
N ALA A 109 -7.09 3.27 10.96
CA ALA A 109 -6.65 3.10 12.34
C ALA A 109 -6.01 1.73 12.55
N LEU A 110 -6.60 0.67 11.99
CA LEU A 110 -6.03 -0.67 12.04
C LEU A 110 -4.67 -0.71 11.34
N PHE A 111 -4.61 -0.21 10.12
CA PHE A 111 -3.38 -0.22 9.35
C PHE A 111 -2.26 0.52 10.09
N ASN A 112 -2.54 1.72 10.57
CA ASN A 112 -1.55 2.51 11.32
C ASN A 112 -1.12 1.83 12.62
N ALA A 113 -2.03 1.12 13.28
CA ALA A 113 -1.69 0.38 14.50
C ALA A 113 -0.78 -0.82 14.21
N LEU A 114 -0.94 -1.44 13.05
CA LEU A 114 -0.10 -2.57 12.63
C LEU A 114 1.25 -2.13 12.06
N LEU A 115 1.33 -0.91 11.58
CA LEU A 115 2.51 -0.39 10.91
C LEU A 115 3.66 -0.20 11.92
N ASN A 116 4.80 -0.80 11.62
CA ASN A 116 6.00 -0.66 12.43
C ASN A 116 7.23 -0.65 11.51
N ASP A 117 8.40 -0.42 12.08
CA ASP A 117 9.64 -0.33 11.32
C ASP A 117 9.93 -1.60 10.53
N ILE A 118 9.59 -2.76 11.08
CA ILE A 118 9.82 -4.05 10.43
C ILE A 118 8.97 -4.15 9.16
N TRP A 119 7.69 -3.79 9.24
CA TRP A 119 6.79 -3.86 8.09
C TRP A 119 7.17 -2.82 7.05
N ILE A 120 7.53 -1.61 7.48
CA ILE A 120 8.00 -0.55 6.57
C ILE A 120 9.25 -1.00 5.81
N GLU A 121 10.21 -1.61 6.50
CA GLU A 121 11.42 -2.13 5.84
C GLU A 121 11.09 -3.24 4.84
N LYS A 122 10.11 -4.07 5.12
CA LYS A 122 9.64 -5.08 4.18
C LYS A 122 9.05 -4.43 2.93
N PHE A 123 8.26 -3.37 3.08
CA PHE A 123 7.73 -2.63 1.93
C PHE A 123 8.86 -2.12 1.03
N LYS A 124 9.88 -1.52 1.62
CA LYS A 124 11.03 -1.01 0.88
C LYS A 124 11.77 -2.12 0.16
N CYS A 125 11.99 -3.24 0.84
CA CYS A 125 12.64 -4.41 0.28
C CYS A 125 11.88 -4.98 -0.92
N HIS A 126 10.58 -5.15 -0.75
CA HIS A 126 9.71 -5.68 -1.82
C HIS A 126 9.63 -4.70 -2.99
N TYR A 127 9.54 -3.41 -2.71
CA TYR A 127 9.56 -2.37 -3.73
C TYR A 127 10.82 -2.47 -4.59
N ASN A 128 11.98 -2.54 -3.95
CA ASN A 128 13.25 -2.64 -4.67
C ASN A 128 13.34 -3.94 -5.47
N ALA A 129 12.86 -5.05 -4.93
CA ALA A 129 12.86 -6.34 -5.62
C ALA A 129 11.95 -6.32 -6.85
N VAL A 130 10.77 -5.73 -6.74
CA VAL A 130 9.84 -5.58 -7.87
C VAL A 130 10.46 -4.70 -8.95
N LYS A 131 11.06 -3.57 -8.59
CA LYS A 131 11.70 -2.68 -9.56
C LYS A 131 12.85 -3.37 -10.29
N ALA A 132 13.66 -4.12 -9.58
CA ALA A 132 14.76 -4.87 -10.19
C ALA A 132 14.24 -5.93 -11.15
N ALA A 133 13.20 -6.66 -10.78
CA ALA A 133 12.61 -7.69 -11.63
C ALA A 133 11.99 -7.12 -12.90
N ILE A 134 11.29 -5.98 -12.78
CA ILE A 134 10.66 -5.29 -13.91
C ILE A 134 11.74 -4.76 -14.87
N SER A 135 12.82 -4.18 -14.34
CA SER A 135 13.93 -3.69 -15.17
C SER A 135 14.56 -4.80 -15.99
N LYS A 136 14.69 -6.00 -15.44
CA LYS A 136 15.20 -7.16 -16.15
C LYS A 136 14.26 -7.60 -17.28
N ARG A 137 12.94 -7.48 -17.09
CA ARG A 137 11.96 -7.90 -18.09
C ARG A 137 11.91 -6.98 -19.29
N THR A 138 12.24 -5.71 -19.10
CA THR A 138 12.20 -4.70 -20.17
C THR A 138 13.47 -4.69 -21.02
N LYS A 139 14.46 -5.46 -20.67
CA LYS A 139 15.67 -5.65 -21.46
C LYS A 139 15.55 -6.95 -22.25
#